data_2e35600fe160a2f5dfde8d99d2d13ef5
#
_entry.id   2e35600fe160a2f5dfde8d99d2d13ef5
#
_cell.length_a   1.000
_cell.length_b   1.000
_cell.length_c   1.000
_cell.angle_alpha   90.00
_cell.angle_beta   90.00
_cell.angle_gamma   90.00
#
_symmetry.space_group_name_H-M   'P 1'
#
loop_
_entity.id
_entity.type
_entity.pdbx_description
1 polymer ?
#
loop_
_entity_poly.entity_id
_entity_poly.type
_entity_poly.pdbx_seq_one_letter_code
_entity_poly.pdbx_strand_id
1 'polypeptide(L)'
;MANTRAIAAASAAIAGLLRDRYPRDDFGSSLEVSLYQAKSFESPMGDGFSVFLWRVGINASLRALPPRRTPDGRRYRASLPLDLYYMITAWADDTERQQRMLGWAMRALEDAGPLSAAQLNQYVAEDDTFRPEEAVDVVCDPLSLADQLTLWDRLKKLPPSVNYVVRMVLLDSDIELDGGPPVQVRDFDMAVLR
;
A
#
# COMPACT_ATOMS: atom_id res chain seq x y z
N MET A 1 12.10 3.74 -8.13
CA MET A 1 11.52 3.14 -6.92
C MET A 1 11.13 4.26 -5.98
N ALA A 2 10.13 4.03 -5.18
CA ALA A 2 9.43 5.09 -4.48
C ALA A 2 10.25 5.77 -3.36
N ASN A 3 10.00 7.05 -3.12
CA ASN A 3 10.61 7.80 -2.04
C ASN A 3 9.88 7.57 -0.68
N THR A 4 10.31 8.24 0.36
CA THR A 4 9.75 8.10 1.72
C THR A 4 8.26 8.45 1.85
N ARG A 5 7.64 9.08 0.84
CA ARG A 5 6.22 9.46 0.81
C ARG A 5 5.32 8.34 0.30
N ALA A 6 5.89 7.22 -0.20
CA ALA A 6 5.16 6.15 -0.87
C ALA A 6 4.02 5.55 -0.02
N ILE A 7 4.19 5.44 1.31
CA ILE A 7 3.15 4.94 2.21
C ILE A 7 1.92 5.85 2.17
N ALA A 8 2.15 7.16 2.26
CA ALA A 8 1.06 8.14 2.21
C ALA A 8 0.40 8.18 0.83
N ALA A 9 1.20 8.09 -0.24
CA ALA A 9 0.70 8.05 -1.61
C ALA A 9 -0.16 6.82 -1.89
N ALA A 10 0.25 5.63 -1.44
CA ALA A 10 -0.56 4.42 -1.54
C ALA A 10 -1.91 4.55 -0.80
N SER A 11 -1.88 5.13 0.42
CA SER A 11 -3.11 5.39 1.19
C SER A 11 -4.03 6.36 0.46
N ALA A 12 -3.49 7.46 -0.06
CA ALA A 12 -4.23 8.48 -0.80
C ALA A 12 -4.81 7.92 -2.11
N ALA A 13 -4.06 7.05 -2.81
CA ALA A 13 -4.52 6.42 -4.05
C ALA A 13 -5.71 5.49 -3.83
N ILE A 14 -5.69 4.66 -2.78
CA ILE A 14 -6.84 3.80 -2.43
C ILE A 14 -8.07 4.66 -2.11
N ALA A 15 -7.91 5.69 -1.27
CA ALA A 15 -9.01 6.58 -0.91
C ALA A 15 -9.53 7.36 -2.13
N GLY A 16 -8.62 7.85 -2.99
CA GLY A 16 -8.94 8.55 -4.22
C GLY A 16 -9.70 7.66 -5.22
N LEU A 17 -9.24 6.43 -5.42
CA LEU A 17 -9.89 5.46 -6.29
C LEU A 17 -11.35 5.20 -5.86
N LEU A 18 -11.59 5.00 -4.57
CA LEU A 18 -12.95 4.83 -4.04
C LEU A 18 -13.79 6.09 -4.22
N ARG A 19 -13.21 7.28 -3.97
CA ARG A 19 -13.89 8.58 -4.11
C ARG A 19 -14.28 8.90 -5.55
N ASP A 20 -13.42 8.59 -6.51
CA ASP A 20 -13.63 8.97 -7.90
C ASP A 20 -14.55 8.00 -8.66
N ARG A 21 -14.62 6.75 -8.21
CA ARG A 21 -15.33 5.68 -8.92
C ARG A 21 -16.68 5.30 -8.31
N TYR A 22 -17.02 5.76 -7.10
CA TYR A 22 -18.29 5.32 -6.52
C TYR A 22 -19.49 5.79 -7.36
N PRO A 23 -20.51 4.91 -7.53
CA PRO A 23 -21.69 5.24 -8.32
C PRO A 23 -22.59 6.19 -7.53
N ARG A 24 -22.60 7.45 -7.97
CA ARG A 24 -23.37 8.54 -7.31
C ARG A 24 -24.87 8.29 -7.38
N ASP A 25 -25.33 7.66 -8.42
CA ASP A 25 -26.76 7.32 -8.61
C ASP A 25 -27.24 6.29 -7.57
N ASP A 26 -26.36 5.37 -7.16
CA ASP A 26 -26.68 4.32 -6.19
C ASP A 26 -26.47 4.75 -4.72
N PHE A 27 -25.45 5.57 -4.46
CA PHE A 27 -25.02 5.91 -3.10
C PHE A 27 -25.17 7.40 -2.76
N GLY A 28 -25.67 8.23 -3.70
CA GLY A 28 -25.81 9.66 -3.51
C GLY A 28 -24.52 10.45 -3.71
N SER A 29 -24.63 11.77 -3.78
CA SER A 29 -23.54 12.66 -4.18
C SER A 29 -22.59 13.08 -3.05
N SER A 30 -22.91 12.77 -1.79
CA SER A 30 -22.20 13.29 -0.62
C SER A 30 -21.41 12.25 0.17
N LEU A 31 -21.03 11.15 -0.47
CA LEU A 31 -20.29 10.07 0.18
C LEU A 31 -18.87 10.51 0.55
N GLU A 32 -18.55 10.42 1.82
CA GLU A 32 -17.21 10.76 2.32
C GLU A 32 -16.23 9.59 2.14
N VAL A 33 -14.98 9.89 1.75
CA VAL A 33 -13.89 8.90 1.76
C VAL A 33 -12.69 9.50 2.48
N SER A 34 -12.35 8.94 3.63
CA SER A 34 -11.32 9.49 4.52
C SER A 34 -10.29 8.45 4.96
N LEU A 35 -9.05 8.92 5.13
CA LEU A 35 -8.00 8.13 5.77
C LEU A 35 -8.22 8.16 7.29
N TYR A 36 -8.30 6.96 7.89
CA TYR A 36 -8.50 6.83 9.33
C TYR A 36 -7.21 6.52 10.07
N GLN A 37 -7.15 6.93 11.30
CA GLN A 37 -6.27 6.46 12.35
C GLN A 37 -7.10 5.83 13.48
N ALA A 38 -6.48 5.14 14.42
CA ALA A 38 -7.19 4.44 15.48
C ALA A 38 -8.20 5.34 16.24
N LYS A 39 -7.84 6.60 16.50
CA LYS A 39 -8.71 7.58 17.17
C LYS A 39 -9.99 7.90 16.37
N SER A 40 -9.95 7.80 15.05
CA SER A 40 -11.10 8.11 14.20
C SER A 40 -12.30 7.17 14.45
N PHE A 41 -12.04 5.96 14.95
CA PHE A 41 -13.10 4.99 15.30
C PHE A 41 -13.88 5.34 16.57
N GLU A 42 -13.44 6.28 17.37
CA GLU A 42 -14.19 6.77 18.54
C GLU A 42 -15.42 7.58 18.10
N SER A 43 -15.28 8.33 17.00
CA SER A 43 -16.37 9.12 16.39
C SER A 43 -16.32 8.95 14.87
N PRO A 44 -16.81 7.83 14.33
CA PRO A 44 -16.76 7.53 12.91
C PRO A 44 -17.68 8.44 12.09
N MET A 45 -17.42 8.54 10.77
CA MET A 45 -18.31 9.22 9.83
C MET A 45 -19.68 8.52 9.78
N GLY A 46 -20.72 9.25 9.38
CA GLY A 46 -22.07 8.70 9.26
C GLY A 46 -22.29 7.94 7.94
N ASP A 47 -21.72 8.43 6.81
CA ASP A 47 -21.94 7.84 5.49
C ASP A 47 -20.67 7.97 4.64
N GLY A 48 -20.08 6.84 4.25
CA GLY A 48 -18.86 6.84 3.44
C GLY A 48 -17.95 5.65 3.61
N PHE A 49 -16.70 5.84 3.22
CA PHE A 49 -15.65 4.82 3.36
C PHE A 49 -14.48 5.34 4.20
N SER A 50 -14.02 4.53 5.12
CA SER A 50 -12.73 4.76 5.78
C SER A 50 -11.67 3.78 5.27
N VAL A 51 -10.48 4.31 5.06
CA VAL A 51 -9.27 3.56 4.69
C VAL A 51 -8.30 3.67 5.85
N PHE A 52 -8.06 2.58 6.56
CA PHE A 52 -7.21 2.53 7.74
C PHE A 52 -5.98 1.67 7.51
N LEU A 53 -4.80 2.29 7.45
CA LEU A 53 -3.51 1.58 7.47
C LEU A 53 -3.24 1.13 8.91
N TRP A 54 -3.48 -0.16 9.20
CA TRP A 54 -3.36 -0.69 10.55
C TRP A 54 -2.03 -1.41 10.82
N ARG A 55 -1.31 -1.80 9.75
CA ARG A 55 -0.02 -2.47 9.86
C ARG A 55 0.87 -2.16 8.66
N VAL A 56 2.18 -1.99 8.93
CA VAL A 56 3.24 -1.96 7.91
C VAL A 56 4.18 -3.12 8.23
N GLY A 57 4.44 -3.97 7.26
CA GLY A 57 5.34 -5.10 7.36
C GLY A 57 6.49 -5.01 6.37
N ILE A 58 7.61 -5.65 6.69
CA ILE A 58 8.69 -5.87 5.71
C ILE A 58 8.33 -7.12 4.91
N ASN A 59 8.36 -7.02 3.58
CA ASN A 59 8.17 -8.18 2.73
C ASN A 59 9.37 -9.14 2.89
N ALA A 60 9.12 -10.28 3.55
CA ALA A 60 10.17 -11.24 3.90
C ALA A 60 10.78 -11.92 2.67
N SER A 61 10.00 -12.07 1.60
CA SER A 61 10.45 -12.73 0.36
C SER A 61 11.47 -11.88 -0.41
N LEU A 62 11.46 -10.55 -0.22
CA LEU A 62 12.35 -9.61 -0.91
C LEU A 62 13.35 -8.91 0.01
N ARG A 63 13.50 -9.36 1.25
CA ARG A 63 14.38 -8.70 2.22
C ARG A 63 15.85 -8.61 1.77
N ALA A 64 16.31 -9.53 0.95
CA ALA A 64 17.68 -9.61 0.46
C ALA A 64 17.86 -8.99 -0.93
N LEU A 65 17.29 -7.81 -1.16
CA LEU A 65 17.50 -7.09 -2.41
C LEU A 65 18.96 -6.65 -2.58
N PRO A 66 19.50 -6.69 -3.81
CA PRO A 66 20.81 -6.16 -4.09
C PRO A 66 20.82 -4.62 -3.96
N PRO A 67 22.00 -4.01 -3.78
CA PRO A 67 22.14 -2.57 -3.88
C PRO A 67 21.54 -2.02 -5.17
N ARG A 68 20.83 -0.90 -5.07
CA ARG A 68 20.19 -0.24 -6.21
C ARG A 68 21.27 0.43 -7.06
N ARG A 69 21.11 0.34 -8.39
CA ARG A 69 21.94 1.08 -9.35
C ARG A 69 21.07 2.06 -10.13
N THR A 70 21.58 3.25 -10.32
CA THR A 70 20.97 4.26 -11.17
C THR A 70 21.57 4.21 -12.59
N PRO A 71 20.89 4.76 -13.62
CA PRO A 71 21.40 4.77 -15.00
C PRO A 71 22.75 5.46 -15.16
N ASP A 72 23.08 6.43 -14.29
CA ASP A 72 24.37 7.13 -14.22
C ASP A 72 25.48 6.31 -13.54
N GLY A 73 25.18 5.05 -13.13
CA GLY A 73 26.15 4.12 -12.56
C GLY A 73 26.34 4.21 -11.05
N ARG A 74 25.70 5.16 -10.37
CA ARG A 74 25.78 5.26 -8.91
C ARG A 74 25.10 4.07 -8.24
N ARG A 75 25.61 3.73 -7.08
CA ARG A 75 25.10 2.62 -6.27
C ARG A 75 24.56 3.16 -4.96
N TYR A 76 23.36 2.72 -4.59
CA TYR A 76 22.70 3.06 -3.33
C TYR A 76 22.43 1.79 -2.53
N ARG A 77 22.19 1.95 -1.23
CA ARG A 77 21.70 0.83 -0.42
C ARG A 77 20.44 0.24 -1.05
N ALA A 78 20.20 -1.05 -0.76
CA ALA A 78 19.00 -1.73 -1.22
C ALA A 78 17.74 -1.01 -0.75
N SER A 79 16.72 -0.99 -1.60
CA SER A 79 15.40 -0.47 -1.23
C SER A 79 14.77 -1.34 -0.15
N LEU A 80 13.95 -0.73 0.70
CA LEU A 80 13.22 -1.42 1.75
C LEU A 80 11.87 -1.90 1.20
N PRO A 81 11.65 -3.22 1.05
CA PRO A 81 10.39 -3.76 0.54
C PRO A 81 9.35 -3.79 1.65
N LEU A 82 8.21 -3.13 1.44
CA LEU A 82 7.11 -3.05 2.38
C LEU A 82 5.85 -3.69 1.83
N ASP A 83 5.09 -4.29 2.75
CA ASP A 83 3.69 -4.64 2.59
C ASP A 83 2.85 -3.76 3.51
N LEU A 84 1.84 -3.08 2.96
CA LEU A 84 0.98 -2.15 3.67
C LEU A 84 -0.39 -2.78 3.85
N TYR A 85 -0.83 -2.96 5.08
CA TYR A 85 -2.09 -3.64 5.41
C TYR A 85 -3.18 -2.63 5.74
N TYR A 86 -4.22 -2.64 4.94
CA TYR A 86 -5.35 -1.72 5.03
C TYR A 86 -6.62 -2.43 5.45
N MET A 87 -7.41 -1.77 6.25
CA MET A 87 -8.80 -2.12 6.50
C MET A 87 -9.70 -1.07 5.87
N ILE A 88 -10.64 -1.51 5.05
CA ILE A 88 -11.63 -0.67 4.40
C ILE A 88 -12.98 -0.98 5.03
N THR A 89 -13.62 0.07 5.51
CA THR A 89 -14.91 -0.01 6.20
C THR A 89 -15.91 0.89 5.49
N ALA A 90 -17.07 0.36 5.20
CA ALA A 90 -18.21 1.13 4.75
C ALA A 90 -19.04 1.58 5.96
N TRP A 91 -19.41 2.85 5.98
CA TRP A 91 -20.22 3.47 7.04
C TRP A 91 -21.55 3.91 6.44
N ALA A 92 -22.64 3.55 7.06
CA ALA A 92 -24.00 4.00 6.74
C ALA A 92 -24.92 3.70 7.92
N ASP A 93 -25.99 4.46 8.06
CA ASP A 93 -27.02 4.22 9.10
C ASP A 93 -27.85 2.98 8.78
N ASP A 94 -28.04 2.66 7.50
CA ASP A 94 -28.75 1.49 7.04
C ASP A 94 -27.81 0.30 6.75
N THR A 95 -28.13 -0.85 7.33
CA THR A 95 -27.29 -2.06 7.22
C THR A 95 -27.22 -2.59 5.79
N GLU A 96 -28.34 -2.59 5.04
CA GLU A 96 -28.35 -3.06 3.66
C GLU A 96 -27.47 -2.16 2.78
N ARG A 97 -27.62 -0.85 2.92
CA ARG A 97 -26.79 0.15 2.25
C ARG A 97 -25.29 -0.07 2.55
N GLN A 98 -24.95 -0.26 3.82
CA GLN A 98 -23.57 -0.53 4.24
C GLN A 98 -23.00 -1.77 3.56
N GLN A 99 -23.74 -2.87 3.50
CA GLN A 99 -23.30 -4.10 2.84
C GLN A 99 -23.17 -3.93 1.33
N ARG A 100 -24.08 -3.20 0.68
CA ARG A 100 -23.97 -2.85 -0.75
C ARG A 100 -22.73 -2.01 -1.05
N MET A 101 -22.48 -1.00 -0.22
CA MET A 101 -21.27 -0.16 -0.32
C MET A 101 -20.00 -1.00 -0.18
N LEU A 102 -19.94 -1.89 0.81
CA LEU A 102 -18.78 -2.76 1.02
C LEU A 102 -18.55 -3.69 -0.18
N GLY A 103 -19.59 -4.32 -0.69
CA GLY A 103 -19.53 -5.17 -1.88
C GLY A 103 -19.04 -4.41 -3.11
N TRP A 104 -19.53 -3.17 -3.30
CA TRP A 104 -19.05 -2.30 -4.36
C TRP A 104 -17.56 -1.96 -4.20
N ALA A 105 -17.12 -1.58 -2.99
CA ALA A 105 -15.72 -1.23 -2.73
C ALA A 105 -14.77 -2.40 -3.03
N MET A 106 -15.16 -3.61 -2.63
CA MET A 106 -14.41 -4.83 -2.95
C MET A 106 -14.30 -5.01 -4.46
N ARG A 107 -15.41 -4.87 -5.20
CA ARG A 107 -15.39 -5.03 -6.66
C ARG A 107 -14.56 -3.94 -7.35
N ALA A 108 -14.68 -2.69 -6.90
CA ALA A 108 -13.93 -1.57 -7.45
C ALA A 108 -12.40 -1.71 -7.29
N LEU A 109 -11.95 -2.26 -6.16
CA LEU A 109 -10.54 -2.52 -5.91
C LEU A 109 -10.01 -3.69 -6.75
N GLU A 110 -10.76 -4.77 -6.86
CA GLU A 110 -10.38 -5.90 -7.72
C GLU A 110 -10.34 -5.49 -9.21
N ASP A 111 -11.32 -4.70 -9.67
CA ASP A 111 -11.37 -4.21 -11.05
C ASP A 111 -10.30 -3.17 -11.37
N ALA A 112 -9.72 -2.53 -10.36
CA ALA A 112 -8.61 -1.60 -10.56
C ALA A 112 -7.33 -2.30 -11.01
N GLY A 113 -7.13 -3.56 -10.58
CA GLY A 113 -5.91 -4.29 -10.82
C GLY A 113 -4.69 -3.63 -10.16
N PRO A 114 -3.48 -3.88 -10.67
CA PRO A 114 -2.28 -3.20 -10.18
C PRO A 114 -2.38 -1.69 -10.37
N LEU A 115 -2.11 -0.93 -9.30
CA LEU A 115 -2.09 0.53 -9.35
C LEU A 115 -0.76 1.01 -9.96
N SER A 116 -0.85 1.68 -11.10
CA SER A 116 0.30 2.28 -11.77
C SER A 116 0.85 3.50 -11.00
N ALA A 117 2.09 3.88 -11.29
CA ALA A 117 2.70 5.10 -10.74
C ALA A 117 1.84 6.34 -10.97
N ALA A 118 1.21 6.47 -12.14
CA ALA A 118 0.32 7.59 -12.44
C ALA A 118 -0.88 7.65 -11.49
N GLN A 119 -1.50 6.50 -11.19
CA GLN A 119 -2.60 6.43 -10.23
C GLN A 119 -2.15 6.67 -8.78
N LEU A 120 -0.94 6.19 -8.42
CA LEU A 120 -0.36 6.36 -7.08
C LEU A 120 0.05 7.82 -6.84
N ASN A 121 0.53 8.52 -7.85
CA ASN A 121 0.96 9.91 -7.76
C ASN A 121 -0.21 10.91 -7.91
N GLN A 122 -1.34 10.50 -8.48
CA GLN A 122 -2.47 11.37 -8.80
C GLN A 122 -3.05 12.12 -7.58
N TYR A 123 -2.97 11.52 -6.39
CA TYR A 123 -3.64 12.02 -5.18
C TYR A 123 -2.68 12.62 -4.15
N VAL A 124 -1.44 12.85 -4.53
CA VAL A 124 -0.41 13.50 -3.70
C VAL A 124 0.06 14.78 -4.38
N ALA A 125 0.60 15.71 -3.59
CA ALA A 125 1.06 17.00 -4.12
C ALA A 125 2.33 16.86 -4.98
N GLU A 126 3.12 15.83 -4.71
CA GLU A 126 4.35 15.53 -5.41
C GLU A 126 4.13 14.37 -6.39
N ASP A 127 4.25 14.65 -7.66
CA ASP A 127 4.02 13.71 -8.78
C ASP A 127 5.19 12.76 -9.08
N ASP A 128 6.26 12.83 -8.28
CA ASP A 128 7.47 12.00 -8.40
C ASP A 128 7.64 10.95 -7.29
N THR A 129 6.61 10.69 -6.50
CA THR A 129 6.69 9.73 -5.38
C THR A 129 6.96 8.32 -5.86
N PHE A 130 6.28 7.88 -6.92
CA PHE A 130 6.54 6.63 -7.63
C PHE A 130 7.06 6.94 -9.03
N ARG A 131 8.02 6.16 -9.52
CA ARG A 131 8.56 6.31 -10.88
C ARG A 131 7.61 5.68 -11.91
N PRO A 132 7.65 6.13 -13.17
CA PRO A 132 6.72 5.68 -14.21
C PRO A 132 6.64 4.17 -14.43
N GLU A 133 7.72 3.45 -14.16
CA GLU A 133 7.80 1.98 -14.31
C GLU A 133 7.26 1.20 -13.10
N GLU A 134 6.86 1.89 -12.04
CA GLU A 134 6.38 1.24 -10.83
C GLU A 134 4.88 1.00 -10.84
N ALA A 135 4.51 -0.13 -10.29
CA ALA A 135 3.14 -0.47 -9.96
C ALA A 135 3.11 -1.25 -8.66
N VAL A 136 1.99 -1.22 -7.96
CA VAL A 136 1.77 -2.00 -6.74
C VAL A 136 0.49 -2.80 -6.85
N ASP A 137 0.50 -4.01 -6.32
CA ASP A 137 -0.69 -4.86 -6.26
C ASP A 137 -1.49 -4.55 -5.01
N VAL A 138 -2.81 -4.39 -5.18
CA VAL A 138 -3.79 -4.28 -4.09
C VAL A 138 -4.57 -5.57 -4.04
N VAL A 139 -4.29 -6.41 -3.06
CA VAL A 139 -4.83 -7.78 -2.96
C VAL A 139 -5.67 -7.93 -1.70
N CYS A 140 -6.83 -8.56 -1.83
CA CYS A 140 -7.64 -8.91 -0.65
C CYS A 140 -6.84 -9.88 0.24
N ASP A 141 -6.70 -9.55 1.51
CA ASP A 141 -5.92 -10.30 2.51
C ASP A 141 -6.77 -10.55 3.76
N PRO A 142 -7.56 -11.65 3.79
CA PRO A 142 -8.43 -11.95 4.91
C PRO A 142 -7.64 -12.09 6.21
N LEU A 143 -8.07 -11.41 7.26
CA LEU A 143 -7.50 -11.58 8.59
C LEU A 143 -7.77 -12.99 9.14
N SER A 144 -6.86 -13.48 9.98
CA SER A 144 -7.19 -14.61 10.84
C SER A 144 -8.36 -14.25 11.76
N LEU A 145 -9.16 -15.23 12.15
CA LEU A 145 -10.28 -14.99 13.08
C LEU A 145 -9.80 -14.35 14.39
N ALA A 146 -8.62 -14.73 14.88
CA ALA A 146 -8.04 -14.17 16.10
C ALA A 146 -7.69 -12.68 15.96
N ASP A 147 -7.09 -12.29 14.83
CA ASP A 147 -6.77 -10.89 14.56
C ASP A 147 -8.04 -10.05 14.37
N GLN A 148 -9.05 -10.60 13.69
CA GLN A 148 -10.33 -9.93 13.49
C GLN A 148 -11.06 -9.69 14.83
N LEU A 149 -11.10 -10.68 15.71
CA LEU A 149 -11.69 -10.54 17.04
C LEU A 149 -10.92 -9.52 17.88
N THR A 150 -9.59 -9.50 17.79
CA THR A 150 -8.75 -8.51 18.48
C THR A 150 -9.03 -7.09 18.01
N LEU A 151 -9.13 -6.88 16.69
CA LEU A 151 -9.48 -5.57 16.13
C LEU A 151 -10.89 -5.14 16.56
N TRP A 152 -11.84 -6.06 16.57
CA TRP A 152 -13.22 -5.80 17.00
C TRP A 152 -13.30 -5.36 18.46
N ASP A 153 -12.57 -6.06 19.34
CA ASP A 153 -12.51 -5.70 20.77
C ASP A 153 -11.89 -4.30 20.97
N ARG A 154 -10.82 -3.99 20.22
CA ARG A 154 -10.10 -2.72 20.33
C ARG A 154 -10.84 -1.54 19.75
N LEU A 155 -11.47 -1.71 18.60
CA LEU A 155 -12.16 -0.64 17.87
C LEU A 155 -13.64 -0.46 18.27
N LYS A 156 -14.18 -1.34 19.09
CA LYS A 156 -15.51 -1.33 19.76
C LYS A 156 -16.75 -1.11 18.88
N LYS A 157 -16.66 -0.30 17.83
CA LYS A 157 -17.76 0.05 16.92
C LYS A 157 -17.45 -0.33 15.48
N LEU A 158 -16.60 -1.32 15.27
CA LEU A 158 -16.20 -1.74 13.94
C LEU A 158 -17.33 -2.52 13.25
N PRO A 159 -17.93 -1.98 12.18
CA PRO A 159 -18.85 -2.73 11.34
C PRO A 159 -18.11 -3.74 10.45
N PRO A 160 -18.81 -4.58 9.66
CA PRO A 160 -18.19 -5.44 8.67
C PRO A 160 -17.22 -4.66 7.79
N SER A 161 -15.98 -5.15 7.69
CA SER A 161 -14.88 -4.49 7.01
C SER A 161 -14.10 -5.52 6.20
N VAL A 162 -13.40 -5.08 5.17
CA VAL A 162 -12.55 -5.92 4.33
C VAL A 162 -11.10 -5.48 4.46
N ASN A 163 -10.18 -6.44 4.41
CA ASN A 163 -8.76 -6.17 4.52
C ASN A 163 -8.07 -6.40 3.18
N TYR A 164 -7.15 -5.49 2.87
CA TYR A 164 -6.31 -5.51 1.70
C TYR A 164 -4.84 -5.33 2.08
N VAL A 165 -3.97 -5.93 1.31
CA VAL A 165 -2.53 -5.68 1.38
C VAL A 165 -2.07 -5.03 0.07
N VAL A 166 -1.37 -3.91 0.20
CA VAL A 166 -0.60 -3.31 -0.90
C VAL A 166 0.80 -3.90 -0.83
N ARG A 167 1.14 -4.71 -1.83
CA ARG A 167 2.38 -5.47 -1.84
C ARG A 167 3.50 -4.76 -2.57
N MET A 168 4.72 -4.97 -2.08
CA MET A 168 5.95 -4.63 -2.75
C MET A 168 6.16 -3.13 -2.97
N VAL A 169 5.76 -2.31 -1.99
CA VAL A 169 6.14 -0.90 -1.98
C VAL A 169 7.62 -0.80 -1.63
N LEU A 170 8.44 -0.40 -2.59
CA LEU A 170 9.89 -0.36 -2.44
C LEU A 170 10.34 1.06 -2.07
N LEU A 171 10.70 1.30 -0.80
CA LEU A 171 11.26 2.57 -0.38
C LEU A 171 12.75 2.64 -0.70
N ASP A 172 13.14 3.64 -1.49
CA ASP A 172 14.52 3.88 -1.85
C ASP A 172 15.34 4.44 -0.69
N SER A 173 16.64 4.08 -0.70
CA SER A 173 17.63 4.70 0.16
C SER A 173 18.37 5.78 -0.62
N ASP A 174 18.59 6.92 0.03
CA ASP A 174 19.42 8.02 -0.50
C ASP A 174 20.90 7.86 -0.10
N ILE A 175 21.24 6.78 0.62
CA ILE A 175 22.62 6.49 1.02
C ILE A 175 23.37 5.85 -0.14
N GLU A 176 24.29 6.62 -0.73
CA GLU A 176 25.19 6.14 -1.77
C GLU A 176 26.22 5.18 -1.16
N LEU A 177 26.53 4.13 -1.90
CA LEU A 177 27.58 3.18 -1.56
C LEU A 177 28.84 3.54 -2.33
N ASP A 178 29.93 3.77 -1.63
CA ASP A 178 31.24 3.98 -2.26
C ASP A 178 31.56 2.80 -3.17
N GLY A 179 31.71 3.09 -4.44
CA GLY A 179 32.22 2.13 -5.41
C GLY A 179 33.69 1.92 -5.15
N GLY A 180 34.07 0.77 -4.61
CA GLY A 180 35.49 0.39 -4.67
C GLY A 180 35.98 0.42 -6.13
N PRO A 181 37.28 0.57 -6.39
CA PRO A 181 37.83 0.57 -7.74
C PRO A 181 37.36 -0.68 -8.50
N PRO A 182 37.06 -0.58 -9.80
CA PRO A 182 36.64 -1.74 -10.58
C PRO A 182 37.72 -2.83 -10.50
N VAL A 183 37.28 -4.07 -10.25
CA VAL A 183 38.18 -5.23 -10.26
C VAL A 183 38.72 -5.38 -11.70
N GLN A 184 39.95 -5.01 -11.89
CA GLN A 184 40.60 -5.08 -13.21
C GLN A 184 41.07 -6.47 -13.57
N VAL A 185 41.40 -7.32 -12.61
CA VAL A 185 41.83 -8.72 -12.82
C VAL A 185 41.22 -9.61 -11.75
N ARG A 186 40.71 -10.79 -12.13
CA ARG A 186 40.38 -11.89 -11.23
C ARG A 186 41.33 -13.04 -11.53
N ASP A 187 42.36 -13.25 -10.69
CA ASP A 187 43.15 -14.47 -10.72
C ASP A 187 42.42 -15.56 -9.90
N PHE A 188 42.18 -16.67 -10.55
CA PHE A 188 41.67 -17.86 -9.89
C PHE A 188 42.82 -18.86 -9.75
N ASP A 189 43.43 -18.96 -8.58
CA ASP A 189 44.33 -20.06 -8.27
C ASP A 189 43.51 -21.35 -8.14
N MET A 190 43.52 -22.16 -9.21
CA MET A 190 42.99 -23.53 -9.12
C MET A 190 44.09 -24.40 -8.51
N ALA A 191 44.07 -24.60 -7.19
CA ALA A 191 44.83 -25.62 -6.53
C ALA A 191 44.29 -27.00 -6.97
N VAL A 192 45.01 -27.72 -7.80
CA VAL A 192 44.73 -29.10 -8.11
C VAL A 192 45.03 -29.91 -6.85
N LEU A 193 44.01 -30.33 -6.12
CA LEU A 193 44.15 -31.32 -5.06
C LEU A 193 44.54 -32.64 -5.70
N ARG A 194 45.77 -33.08 -5.47
CA ARG A 194 46.27 -34.44 -5.77
C ARG A 194 45.92 -35.40 -4.67
#